data_a80016b6484a67846cccb72cb313c5c5
#
_entry.id   a80016b6484a67846cccb72cb313c5c5
#
_cell.length_a   1.000
_cell.length_b   1.000
_cell.length_c   1.000
_cell.angle_alpha   90.00
_cell.angle_beta   90.00
_cell.angle_gamma   90.00
#
_symmetry.space_group_name_H-M   'P 1'
#
loop_
_entity.id
_entity.type
_entity.pdbx_description
1 polymer ?
#
loop_
_entity_poly.entity_id
_entity_poly.type
_entity_poly.pdbx_seq_one_letter_code
_entity_poly.pdbx_strand_id
1 'polypeptide(L)'
;MTDNSYDRGGSIYVRRTTSRGRGPYFQLVRSYREGGKVRQEVLVHLGRHERHEDALAAWPSEVEHLRKIGREHQSNKLEANLRKLRALTEAETGER
;
A
#
# COMPACT_ATOMS: atom_id res chain seq x y z
N MET A 1 -5.58 26.75 1.17
CA MET A 1 -5.57 26.29 1.14
C MET A 1 -5.61 25.48 0.84
N THR A 2 -5.67 25.26 0.68
CA THR A 2 -5.52 24.56 0.28
C THR A 2 -5.62 23.46 0.48
N ASP A 3 -5.60 22.86 0.85
CA ASP A 3 -5.69 21.76 1.10
C ASP A 3 -6.91 21.23 1.00
N ASN A 4 -7.70 21.47 0.16
CA ASN A 4 -8.90 20.90 -0.05
C ASN A 4 -8.85 19.49 -0.36
N SER A 5 -7.81 19.03 -0.94
CA SER A 5 -7.73 17.65 -1.28
C SER A 5 -7.74 16.80 -0.06
N TYR A 6 -7.23 17.26 1.06
CA TYR A 6 -7.31 16.49 2.20
C TYR A 6 -8.70 16.33 2.63
N ASP A 7 -9.50 17.33 2.56
CA ASP A 7 -10.83 17.28 3.04
C ASP A 7 -11.68 16.37 2.23
N ARG A 8 -11.31 16.12 1.02
CA ARG A 8 -12.07 15.28 0.21
C ARG A 8 -11.64 13.90 0.20
N GLY A 9 -11.09 13.36 1.15
CA GLY A 9 -10.73 11.97 1.18
C GLY A 9 -9.28 11.77 1.44
N GLY A 10 -8.61 12.86 1.58
CA GLY A 10 -7.22 12.80 1.92
C GLY A 10 -6.32 12.50 0.76
N SER A 11 -5.07 12.36 1.03
CA SER A 11 -4.09 12.07 0.03
C SER A 11 -3.44 10.74 0.33
N ILE A 12 -3.02 10.07 -0.70
CA ILE A 12 -2.39 8.76 -0.58
C ILE A 12 -0.91 8.92 -0.89
N TYR A 13 -0.07 8.39 -0.04
CA TYR A 13 1.37 8.49 -0.23
C TYR A 13 2.08 7.30 0.43
N VAL A 14 3.36 7.14 0.13
CA VAL A 14 4.14 6.05 0.70
C VAL A 14 4.90 6.57 1.91
N ARG A 15 4.80 5.86 3.01
CA ARG A 15 5.48 6.22 4.24
C ARG A 15 6.55 5.18 4.54
N ARG A 16 7.73 5.66 4.92
CA ARG A 16 8.82 4.79 5.27
C ARG A 16 8.82 4.57 6.79
N THR A 17 8.99 3.36 7.23
CA THR A 17 9.05 3.06 8.65
C THR A 17 10.21 2.11 8.96
N THR A 18 10.63 2.09 10.22
CA THR A 18 11.61 1.12 10.67
C THR A 18 11.08 0.55 11.98
N SER A 19 11.48 -0.65 12.31
CA SER A 19 11.01 -1.27 13.52
C SER A 19 12.16 -2.05 14.12
N ARG A 20 12.55 -1.64 15.34
CA ARG A 20 13.61 -2.32 16.07
C ARG A 20 14.88 -2.47 15.26
N GLY A 21 15.26 -1.43 14.59
CA GLY A 21 16.46 -1.46 13.79
C GLY A 21 16.36 -2.22 12.48
N ARG A 22 15.17 -2.70 12.15
CA ARG A 22 14.96 -3.39 10.90
C ARG A 22 14.25 -2.52 9.93
N GLY A 23 14.43 -2.78 8.70
CA GLY A 23 13.82 -2.04 7.61
C GLY A 23 14.86 -1.48 6.72
N PRO A 24 14.51 -0.46 5.96
CA PRO A 24 13.23 0.23 6.04
C PRO A 24 12.10 -0.61 5.46
N TYR A 25 10.90 -0.33 5.93
CA TYR A 25 9.70 -0.94 5.37
C TYR A 25 8.82 0.20 4.90
N PHE A 26 8.00 -0.07 3.93
CA PHE A 26 7.18 0.97 3.31
C PHE A 26 5.72 0.62 3.40
N GLN A 27 4.88 1.64 3.54
CA GLN A 27 3.45 1.45 3.65
C GLN A 27 2.77 2.47 2.79
N LEU A 28 1.73 2.07 2.09
CA LEU A 28 0.89 3.00 1.36
C LEU A 28 -0.17 3.45 2.35
N VAL A 29 -0.22 4.74 2.63
CA VAL A 29 -1.12 5.27 3.64
C VAL A 29 -1.98 6.37 3.06
N ARG A 30 -3.11 6.60 3.67
CA ARG A 30 -4.00 7.68 3.30
C ARG A 30 -4.12 8.62 4.48
N SER A 31 -3.98 9.91 4.21
CA SER A 31 -4.14 10.92 5.21
C SER A 31 -5.53 11.53 5.04
N TYR A 32 -6.27 11.70 6.10
CA TYR A 32 -7.61 12.27 6.01
C TYR A 32 -7.91 13.06 7.28
N ARG A 33 -8.94 13.86 7.24
CA ARG A 33 -9.31 14.64 8.37
C ARG A 33 -10.57 14.09 9.02
N GLU A 34 -10.57 14.04 10.33
CA GLU A 34 -11.71 13.57 11.04
C GLU A 34 -11.82 14.39 12.28
N GLY A 35 -12.91 15.13 12.43
CA GLY A 35 -13.11 15.94 13.61
C GLY A 35 -12.08 17.02 13.81
N GLY A 36 -11.57 17.56 12.75
CA GLY A 36 -10.54 18.59 12.85
C GLY A 36 -9.14 18.08 13.04
N LYS A 37 -8.96 16.78 13.13
CA LYS A 37 -7.64 16.23 13.30
C LYS A 37 -7.22 15.45 12.06
N VAL A 38 -5.94 15.46 11.79
CA VAL A 38 -5.40 14.70 10.67
C VAL A 38 -5.12 13.28 11.13
N ARG A 39 -5.66 12.31 10.42
CA ARG A 39 -5.45 10.92 10.75
C ARG A 39 -4.83 10.20 9.56
N GLN A 40 -4.20 9.07 9.83
CA GLN A 40 -3.58 8.29 8.80
C GLN A 40 -4.05 6.86 8.88
N GLU A 41 -4.26 6.26 7.73
CA GLU A 41 -4.71 4.90 7.66
C GLU A 41 -3.79 4.12 6.75
N VAL A 42 -3.27 2.99 7.19
CA VAL A 42 -2.41 2.17 6.36
C VAL A 42 -3.30 1.37 5.43
N LEU A 43 -3.12 1.55 4.15
CA LEU A 43 -3.92 0.87 3.16
C LEU A 43 -3.29 -0.45 2.74
N VAL A 44 -1.99 -0.45 2.49
CA VAL A 44 -1.30 -1.66 2.05
C VAL A 44 0.12 -1.61 2.56
N HIS A 45 0.64 -2.73 3.03
CA HIS A 45 2.03 -2.82 3.43
C HIS A 45 2.83 -3.22 2.19
N LEU A 46 3.77 -2.40 1.82
CA LEU A 46 4.58 -2.64 0.63
C LEU A 46 5.85 -3.43 0.91
N GLY A 47 6.15 -3.67 2.19
CA GLY A 47 7.35 -4.41 2.54
C GLY A 47 8.58 -3.60 2.22
N ARG A 48 9.48 -4.16 1.47
CA ARG A 48 10.70 -3.47 1.16
C ARG A 48 10.65 -2.68 -0.14
N HIS A 49 9.51 -2.64 -0.78
CA HIS A 49 9.38 -1.91 -2.03
C HIS A 49 9.09 -0.45 -1.70
N GLU A 50 9.97 0.41 -2.15
CA GLU A 50 9.86 1.83 -1.86
C GLU A 50 8.72 2.49 -2.59
N ARG A 51 8.32 1.96 -3.70
CA ARG A 51 7.26 2.52 -4.50
C ARG A 51 6.21 1.48 -4.78
N HIS A 52 4.97 1.92 -4.85
CA HIS A 52 3.89 0.96 -5.09
C HIS A 52 4.01 0.34 -6.49
N GLU A 53 4.61 1.05 -7.43
CA GLU A 53 4.82 0.48 -8.77
C GLU A 53 5.77 -0.70 -8.70
N ASP A 54 6.77 -0.62 -7.83
CA ASP A 54 7.73 -1.71 -7.70
C ASP A 54 7.05 -2.94 -7.13
N ALA A 55 6.15 -2.75 -6.17
CA ALA A 55 5.39 -3.86 -5.59
C ALA A 55 4.47 -4.47 -6.64
N LEU A 56 3.82 -3.63 -7.43
CA LEU A 56 2.93 -4.14 -8.46
C LEU A 56 3.70 -4.98 -9.49
N ALA A 57 4.93 -4.59 -9.78
CA ALA A 57 5.73 -5.32 -10.74
C ALA A 57 6.27 -6.63 -10.18
N ALA A 58 6.62 -6.63 -8.90
CA ALA A 58 7.28 -7.77 -8.30
C ALA A 58 6.35 -8.80 -7.68
N TRP A 59 5.24 -8.38 -7.11
CA TRP A 59 4.39 -9.28 -6.34
C TRP A 59 3.79 -10.45 -7.13
N PRO A 60 3.43 -10.30 -8.39
CA PRO A 60 2.90 -11.46 -9.10
C PRO A 60 3.88 -12.64 -9.13
N SER A 61 5.17 -12.35 -9.31
CA SER A 61 6.17 -13.40 -9.29
C SER A 61 6.37 -13.95 -7.90
N GLU A 62 6.28 -13.08 -6.87
CA GLU A 62 6.46 -13.52 -5.51
C GLU A 62 5.30 -14.42 -5.08
N VAL A 63 4.09 -14.12 -5.51
CA VAL A 63 2.94 -14.96 -5.21
C VAL A 63 3.14 -16.35 -5.81
N GLU A 64 3.59 -16.41 -7.07
CA GLU A 64 3.83 -17.66 -7.70
C GLU A 64 4.93 -18.44 -7.01
N HIS A 65 5.98 -17.76 -6.62
CA HIS A 65 7.08 -18.42 -5.93
C HIS A 65 6.61 -19.01 -4.61
N LEU A 66 5.86 -18.26 -3.84
CA LEU A 66 5.36 -18.74 -2.56
C LEU A 66 4.46 -19.95 -2.75
N ARG A 67 3.68 -19.95 -3.80
CA ARG A 67 2.80 -21.06 -4.07
C ARG A 67 3.61 -22.31 -4.44
N LYS A 68 4.68 -22.14 -5.21
CA LYS A 68 5.50 -23.24 -5.60
C LYS A 68 6.23 -23.88 -4.45
N ILE A 69 6.65 -23.13 -3.47
CA ILE A 69 7.36 -23.70 -2.34
C ILE A 69 6.42 -24.09 -1.21
N GLY A 70 5.14 -24.12 -1.48
CA GLY A 70 4.18 -24.64 -0.52
C GLY A 70 3.75 -23.67 0.57
N ARG A 71 4.02 -22.41 0.44
CA ARG A 71 3.63 -21.44 1.44
C ARG A 71 2.35 -20.76 1.03
N GLU A 72 1.30 -21.55 0.94
CA GLU A 72 0.02 -21.07 0.46
C GLU A 72 -0.58 -19.96 1.26
N HIS A 73 -0.47 -20.02 2.58
CA HIS A 73 -1.05 -18.98 3.40
C HIS A 73 -0.40 -17.64 3.10
N GLN A 74 0.92 -17.62 2.95
CA GLN A 74 1.62 -16.38 2.64
C GLN A 74 1.32 -15.93 1.23
N SER A 75 1.19 -16.87 0.32
CA SER A 75 0.83 -16.57 -1.06
C SER A 75 -0.53 -15.90 -1.11
N ASN A 76 -1.49 -16.41 -0.36
CA ASN A 76 -2.84 -15.86 -0.34
C ASN A 76 -2.85 -14.46 0.26
N LYS A 77 -2.06 -14.23 1.30
CA LYS A 77 -1.99 -12.92 1.90
C LYS A 77 -1.40 -11.91 0.93
N LEU A 78 -0.35 -12.29 0.25
CA LEU A 78 0.29 -11.38 -0.69
C LEU A 78 -0.62 -11.12 -1.87
N GLU A 79 -1.34 -12.13 -2.32
CA GLU A 79 -2.27 -11.95 -3.42
C GLU A 79 -3.39 -11.00 -3.03
N ALA A 80 -3.86 -11.07 -1.78
CA ALA A 80 -4.89 -10.15 -1.31
C ALA A 80 -4.36 -8.72 -1.29
N ASN A 81 -3.10 -8.53 -0.88
CA ASN A 81 -2.49 -7.22 -0.89
C ASN A 81 -2.34 -6.72 -2.32
N LEU A 82 -1.95 -7.59 -3.24
CA LEU A 82 -1.79 -7.21 -4.64
C LEU A 82 -3.12 -6.76 -5.21
N ARG A 83 -4.19 -7.48 -4.88
CA ARG A 83 -5.50 -7.14 -5.38
C ARG A 83 -5.94 -5.79 -4.84
N LYS A 84 -5.65 -5.53 -3.57
CA LYS A 84 -6.01 -4.28 -2.96
C LYS A 84 -5.21 -3.13 -3.58
N LEU A 85 -3.94 -3.34 -3.83
CA LEU A 85 -3.09 -2.32 -4.42
C LEU A 85 -3.54 -2.00 -5.84
N ARG A 86 -3.91 -3.02 -6.60
CA ARG A 86 -4.40 -2.80 -7.96
C ARG A 86 -5.69 -1.98 -7.94
N ALA A 87 -6.58 -2.30 -7.00
CA ALA A 87 -7.84 -1.57 -6.92
C ALA A 87 -7.60 -0.11 -6.60
N LEU A 88 -6.64 0.17 -5.72
CA LEU A 88 -6.36 1.54 -5.36
C LEU A 88 -5.75 2.32 -6.52
N THR A 89 -4.83 1.71 -7.25
CA THR A 89 -4.20 2.40 -8.35
C THR A 89 -5.16 2.57 -9.52
N GLU A 90 -6.03 1.61 -9.75
CA GLU A 90 -6.99 1.74 -10.81
C GLU A 90 -8.01 2.81 -10.49
N ALA A 91 -8.41 2.92 -9.23
CA ALA A 91 -9.35 3.94 -8.85
C ALA A 91 -8.74 5.32 -9.05
N GLU A 92 -7.43 5.43 -8.84
CA GLU A 92 -6.79 6.66 -9.00
C GLU A 92 -6.63 7.06 -10.42
N THR A 93 -6.31 6.14 -11.31
CA THR A 93 -6.11 6.47 -12.69
C THR A 93 -7.38 6.39 -13.49
N GLY A 94 -8.29 5.58 -13.05
CA GLY A 94 -9.51 5.37 -13.79
C GLY A 94 -10.47 6.45 -13.73
N GLU A 95 -10.25 7.42 -13.02
CA GLU A 95 -11.11 8.33 -12.85
C GLU A 95 -11.13 9.25 -13.88
N ARG A 96 -10.49 9.31 -14.64
CA ARG A 96 -10.47 10.08 -15.57
C ARG A 96 -11.03 9.91 -16.48
#